data_ba5c7bea8fbf7428d59421beb63be8e4
#
_entry.id   ba5c7bea8fbf7428d59421beb63be8e4
#
_cell.length_a   1.000
_cell.length_b   1.000
_cell.length_c   1.000
_cell.angle_alpha   90.00
_cell.angle_beta   90.00
_cell.angle_gamma   90.00
#
_symmetry.space_group_name_H-M   'P 1'
#
loop_
_entity.id
_entity.type
_entity.pdbx_description
1 polymer ?
#
loop_
_entity_poly.entity_id
_entity_poly.type
_entity_poly.pdbx_seq_one_letter_code
_entity_poly.pdbx_strand_id
1 'polypeptide(L)'
;MKKINVLVISGLLLLLNITMKAQPSGKEILERIDRNMSSETRYFEAKMIIHGSRGSRTIEFNSWSEGDTKAYTEYTNPAREQGTKMLKLEDKLWIYSPGTDRTIQITGHMLKQSVMGSDLSYEDMMEDAKLTEQYNSEVTGTENYNDMECYVVDLKANNPELAYQMRKLWVDKNRFVPLKEELYAKSGKLLKRTELSMVEQIEGRWYPRKIVFKDMLKRGDGTEFIVDRIDFNIDIPEHLMSKATLR
;
A
#
# COMPACT_ATOMS: atom_id res chain seq x y z
N MET A 1 25.61 -61.56 55.17
CA MET A 1 25.82 -61.19 53.78
C MET A 1 24.62 -60.34 53.37
N LYS A 2 24.74 -59.01 53.31
CA LYS A 2 23.68 -58.08 52.91
C LYS A 2 23.79 -57.82 51.40
N LYS A 3 22.75 -58.12 50.66
CA LYS A 3 22.65 -57.81 49.22
C LYS A 3 22.20 -56.33 49.07
N ILE A 4 23.03 -55.54 48.44
CA ILE A 4 22.72 -54.15 48.09
C ILE A 4 22.00 -54.16 46.71
N ASN A 5 20.75 -53.80 46.69
CA ASN A 5 20.00 -53.56 45.43
C ASN A 5 20.33 -52.17 44.89
N VAL A 6 21.03 -52.13 43.77
CA VAL A 6 21.26 -50.87 43.02
C VAL A 6 20.07 -50.62 42.13
N LEU A 7 19.28 -49.58 42.45
CA LEU A 7 18.19 -49.12 41.64
C LEU A 7 18.74 -48.18 40.54
N VAL A 8 18.75 -48.63 39.30
CA VAL A 8 19.15 -47.82 38.16
C VAL A 8 17.94 -46.98 37.72
N ILE A 9 17.95 -45.70 38.08
CA ILE A 9 16.97 -44.73 37.60
C ILE A 9 17.41 -44.27 36.21
N SER A 10 16.81 -44.86 35.16
CA SER A 10 16.98 -44.42 33.81
C SER A 10 16.15 -43.14 33.56
N GLY A 11 16.82 -41.99 33.65
CA GLY A 11 16.18 -40.68 33.34
C GLY A 11 15.99 -40.53 31.83
N LEU A 12 14.73 -40.67 31.36
CA LEU A 12 14.36 -40.40 30.00
C LEU A 12 14.31 -38.88 29.76
N LEU A 13 15.41 -38.30 29.24
CA LEU A 13 15.45 -36.92 28.78
C LEU A 13 14.58 -36.79 27.52
N LEU A 14 13.34 -36.31 27.67
CA LEU A 14 12.53 -35.82 26.56
C LEU A 14 13.18 -34.54 26.04
N LEU A 15 13.94 -34.65 24.94
CA LEU A 15 14.37 -33.49 24.16
C LEU A 15 13.14 -32.92 23.44
N LEU A 16 12.51 -31.90 24.05
CA LEU A 16 11.56 -31.03 23.37
C LEU A 16 12.31 -30.29 22.25
N ASN A 17 12.21 -30.80 21.02
CA ASN A 17 12.59 -30.07 19.82
C ASN A 17 11.65 -28.89 19.65
N ILE A 18 11.94 -27.76 20.30
CA ILE A 18 11.32 -26.49 20.00
C ILE A 18 11.90 -26.06 18.65
N THR A 19 11.19 -26.35 17.56
CA THR A 19 11.48 -25.76 16.25
C THR A 19 11.22 -24.26 16.36
N MET A 20 12.23 -23.49 16.74
CA MET A 20 12.20 -22.04 16.56
C MET A 20 12.07 -21.78 15.07
N LYS A 21 10.87 -21.40 14.60
CA LYS A 21 10.73 -20.85 13.26
C LYS A 21 11.65 -19.63 13.19
N ALA A 22 12.64 -19.69 12.30
CA ALA A 22 13.51 -18.54 12.06
C ALA A 22 12.64 -17.34 11.64
N GLN A 23 13.00 -16.16 12.11
CA GLN A 23 12.36 -14.92 11.72
C GLN A 23 12.48 -14.77 10.19
N PRO A 24 11.39 -14.43 9.48
CA PRO A 24 11.47 -14.24 8.03
C PRO A 24 12.42 -13.08 7.70
N SER A 25 13.13 -13.21 6.61
CA SER A 25 13.96 -12.12 6.07
C SER A 25 13.10 -10.95 5.60
N GLY A 26 13.67 -9.75 5.51
CA GLY A 26 12.97 -8.58 4.97
C GLY A 26 12.39 -8.85 3.57
N LYS A 27 13.16 -9.54 2.69
CA LYS A 27 12.71 -9.91 1.35
C LYS A 27 11.48 -10.83 1.39
N GLU A 28 11.47 -11.86 2.23
CA GLU A 28 10.32 -12.77 2.39
C GLU A 28 9.08 -12.03 2.91
N ILE A 29 9.25 -11.03 3.76
CA ILE A 29 8.15 -10.17 4.23
C ILE A 29 7.60 -9.37 3.06
N LEU A 30 8.45 -8.69 2.28
CA LEU A 30 8.01 -7.92 1.12
C LEU A 30 7.30 -8.79 0.07
N GLU A 31 7.81 -9.98 -0.23
CA GLU A 31 7.16 -10.93 -1.16
C GLU A 31 5.74 -11.31 -0.71
N ARG A 32 5.51 -11.38 0.60
CA ARG A 32 4.16 -11.67 1.15
C ARG A 32 3.26 -10.43 1.10
N ILE A 33 3.81 -9.24 1.34
CA ILE A 33 3.08 -7.98 1.16
C ILE A 33 2.66 -7.84 -0.30
N ASP A 34 3.58 -8.00 -1.25
CA ASP A 34 3.31 -7.88 -2.67
C ASP A 34 2.24 -8.87 -3.14
N ARG A 35 2.24 -10.13 -2.64
CA ARG A 35 1.17 -11.11 -2.93
C ARG A 35 -0.20 -10.66 -2.43
N ASN A 36 -0.27 -9.97 -1.31
CA ASN A 36 -1.53 -9.44 -0.79
C ASN A 36 -2.01 -8.23 -1.59
N MET A 37 -1.09 -7.33 -1.96
CA MET A 37 -1.42 -6.00 -2.48
C MET A 37 -1.43 -5.92 -4.01
N SER A 38 -0.69 -6.82 -4.71
CA SER A 38 -0.55 -6.80 -6.17
C SER A 38 -1.40 -7.87 -6.84
N SER A 39 -1.84 -7.62 -8.08
CA SER A 39 -2.55 -8.55 -8.95
C SER A 39 -2.25 -8.25 -10.41
N GLU A 40 -2.55 -9.20 -11.33
CA GLU A 40 -2.40 -8.98 -12.77
C GLU A 40 -3.37 -7.90 -13.25
N THR A 41 -4.62 -7.99 -12.84
CA THR A 41 -5.64 -6.97 -13.08
C THR A 41 -6.46 -6.73 -11.81
N ARG A 42 -7.04 -5.54 -11.70
CA ARG A 42 -7.82 -5.16 -10.52
C ARG A 42 -8.86 -4.11 -10.90
N TYR A 43 -10.05 -4.27 -10.34
CA TYR A 43 -11.08 -3.24 -10.28
C TYR A 43 -11.39 -2.88 -8.85
N PHE A 44 -11.63 -1.62 -8.56
CA PHE A 44 -12.21 -1.21 -7.29
C PHE A 44 -13.11 0.01 -7.40
N GLU A 45 -14.13 0.02 -6.54
CA GLU A 45 -14.95 1.17 -6.21
C GLU A 45 -14.44 1.73 -4.88
N ALA A 46 -14.12 3.01 -4.87
CA ALA A 46 -13.53 3.62 -3.70
C ALA A 46 -13.96 5.08 -3.53
N LYS A 47 -13.70 5.59 -2.32
CA LYS A 47 -13.87 7.00 -2.02
C LYS A 47 -12.70 7.55 -1.23
N MET A 48 -12.39 8.81 -1.48
CA MET A 48 -11.48 9.62 -0.68
C MET A 48 -12.31 10.59 0.17
N ILE A 49 -12.08 10.59 1.49
CA ILE A 49 -12.62 11.60 2.41
C ILE A 49 -11.47 12.52 2.78
N ILE A 50 -11.51 13.74 2.26
CA ILE A 50 -10.47 14.75 2.43
C ILE A 50 -10.89 15.66 3.57
N HIS A 51 -10.15 15.63 4.68
CA HIS A 51 -10.42 16.44 5.85
C HIS A 51 -9.76 17.82 5.71
N GLY A 52 -10.58 18.84 5.59
CA GLY A 52 -10.14 20.24 5.50
C GLY A 52 -10.55 21.06 6.73
N SER A 53 -9.98 22.24 6.89
CA SER A 53 -10.26 23.14 8.03
C SER A 53 -11.72 23.64 8.09
N ARG A 54 -12.46 23.55 6.98
CA ARG A 54 -13.86 24.00 6.86
C ARG A 54 -14.87 22.85 6.77
N GLY A 55 -14.44 21.62 6.97
CA GLY A 55 -15.23 20.39 6.83
C GLY A 55 -14.58 19.39 5.90
N SER A 56 -15.20 18.23 5.81
CA SER A 56 -14.73 17.13 4.96
C SER A 56 -15.49 17.11 3.65
N ARG A 57 -14.84 16.64 2.59
CA ARG A 57 -15.48 16.36 1.32
C ARG A 57 -15.16 14.93 0.88
N THR A 58 -16.13 14.27 0.29
CA THR A 58 -16.00 12.92 -0.25
C THR A 58 -15.92 12.98 -1.77
N ILE A 59 -15.00 12.22 -2.34
CA ILE A 59 -14.84 12.03 -3.79
C ILE A 59 -14.90 10.53 -4.03
N GLU A 60 -15.85 10.09 -4.86
CA GLU A 60 -16.03 8.68 -5.21
C GLU A 60 -15.52 8.42 -6.64
N PHE A 61 -15.00 7.24 -6.87
CA PHE A 61 -14.44 6.87 -8.16
C PHE A 61 -14.34 5.36 -8.33
N ASN A 62 -14.30 4.95 -9.59
CA ASN A 62 -14.01 3.59 -10.02
C ASN A 62 -12.63 3.56 -10.64
N SER A 63 -11.88 2.50 -10.41
CA SER A 63 -10.54 2.35 -10.96
C SER A 63 -10.29 0.93 -11.47
N TRP A 64 -9.63 0.84 -12.60
CA TRP A 64 -9.14 -0.38 -13.22
C TRP A 64 -7.62 -0.29 -13.35
N SER A 65 -6.91 -1.36 -13.05
CA SER A 65 -5.46 -1.42 -13.25
C SER A 65 -5.03 -2.76 -13.85
N GLU A 66 -4.03 -2.69 -14.73
CA GLU A 66 -3.35 -3.85 -15.34
C GLU A 66 -1.87 -3.81 -14.92
N GLY A 67 -1.52 -4.73 -14.01
CA GLY A 67 -0.24 -4.70 -13.33
C GLY A 67 -0.01 -3.39 -12.59
N ASP A 68 1.24 -2.93 -12.65
CA ASP A 68 1.73 -1.67 -12.07
C ASP A 68 1.91 -0.56 -13.11
N THR A 69 1.69 -0.87 -14.39
CA THR A 69 2.00 0.03 -15.52
C THR A 69 0.80 0.75 -16.09
N LYS A 70 -0.40 0.20 -15.97
CA LYS A 70 -1.60 0.82 -16.55
C LYS A 70 -2.69 0.96 -15.50
N ALA A 71 -3.32 2.12 -15.46
CA ALA A 71 -4.51 2.36 -14.64
C ALA A 71 -5.43 3.39 -15.29
N TYR A 72 -6.73 3.13 -15.22
CA TYR A 72 -7.77 4.06 -15.58
C TYR A 72 -8.67 4.31 -14.37
N THR A 73 -8.93 5.57 -14.08
CA THR A 73 -9.81 5.98 -12.98
C THR A 73 -10.84 6.96 -13.50
N GLU A 74 -12.09 6.74 -13.14
CA GLU A 74 -13.20 7.65 -13.45
C GLU A 74 -13.88 8.12 -12.16
N TYR A 75 -13.95 9.42 -11.99
CA TYR A 75 -14.57 10.04 -10.82
C TYR A 75 -16.09 10.12 -11.05
N THR A 76 -16.86 9.62 -10.07
CA THR A 76 -18.31 9.45 -10.16
C THR A 76 -19.09 10.44 -9.31
N ASN A 77 -18.47 10.94 -8.22
CA ASN A 77 -19.11 11.86 -7.27
C ASN A 77 -18.03 12.73 -6.59
N PRO A 78 -18.28 13.99 -6.23
CA PRO A 78 -19.52 14.78 -6.41
C PRO A 78 -19.68 15.27 -7.86
N ALA A 79 -20.85 15.86 -8.16
CA ALA A 79 -21.19 16.35 -9.50
C ALA A 79 -20.11 17.26 -10.14
N ARG A 80 -19.36 18.01 -9.33
CA ARG A 80 -18.24 18.85 -9.79
C ARG A 80 -17.09 18.04 -10.38
N GLU A 81 -16.82 16.86 -9.85
CA GLU A 81 -15.71 16.00 -10.25
C GLU A 81 -16.16 14.87 -11.20
N GLN A 82 -17.47 14.68 -11.32
CA GLN A 82 -18.06 13.61 -12.13
C GLN A 82 -17.61 13.68 -13.59
N GLY A 83 -17.20 12.53 -14.13
CA GLY A 83 -16.69 12.40 -15.49
C GLY A 83 -15.25 12.86 -15.68
N THR A 84 -14.58 13.35 -14.63
CA THR A 84 -13.13 13.52 -14.65
C THR A 84 -12.51 12.12 -14.77
N LYS A 85 -11.53 11.97 -15.67
CA LYS A 85 -10.86 10.70 -15.94
C LYS A 85 -9.36 10.86 -15.74
N MET A 86 -8.73 9.84 -15.22
CA MET A 86 -7.28 9.76 -15.08
C MET A 86 -6.78 8.48 -15.73
N LEU A 87 -5.74 8.58 -16.55
CA LEU A 87 -5.15 7.46 -17.25
C LEU A 87 -3.65 7.45 -17.03
N LYS A 88 -3.15 6.37 -16.43
CA LYS A 88 -1.73 6.02 -16.34
C LYS A 88 -1.42 5.01 -17.45
N LEU A 89 -0.40 5.27 -18.24
CA LEU A 89 0.21 4.31 -19.16
C LEU A 89 1.71 4.39 -18.97
N GLU A 90 2.30 3.35 -18.38
CA GLU A 90 3.71 3.27 -18.02
C GLU A 90 4.14 4.46 -17.14
N ASP A 91 5.03 5.30 -17.62
CA ASP A 91 5.58 6.48 -16.96
C ASP A 91 4.76 7.77 -17.19
N LYS A 92 3.62 7.68 -17.87
CA LYS A 92 2.82 8.83 -18.27
C LYS A 92 1.45 8.85 -17.62
N LEU A 93 1.05 10.02 -17.16
CA LEU A 93 -0.24 10.27 -16.53
C LEU A 93 -0.98 11.39 -17.28
N TRP A 94 -2.25 11.14 -17.61
CA TRP A 94 -3.14 12.13 -18.21
C TRP A 94 -4.39 12.30 -17.36
N ILE A 95 -4.90 13.51 -17.36
CA ILE A 95 -6.19 13.86 -16.75
C ILE A 95 -7.07 14.53 -17.80
N TYR A 96 -8.28 14.04 -17.96
CA TYR A 96 -9.35 14.68 -18.69
C TYR A 96 -10.30 15.40 -17.72
N SER A 97 -10.65 16.64 -18.02
CA SER A 97 -11.62 17.44 -17.25
C SER A 97 -12.83 17.74 -18.12
N PRO A 98 -14.00 17.19 -17.80
CA PRO A 98 -15.23 17.44 -18.60
C PRO A 98 -15.66 18.90 -18.55
N GLY A 99 -15.43 19.61 -17.44
CA GLY A 99 -15.80 21.02 -17.30
C GLY A 99 -15.08 21.97 -18.27
N THR A 100 -13.91 21.56 -18.79
CA THR A 100 -13.11 22.33 -19.75
C THR A 100 -12.93 21.63 -21.09
N ASP A 101 -13.40 20.38 -21.19
CA ASP A 101 -13.18 19.48 -22.33
C ASP A 101 -11.71 19.38 -22.74
N ARG A 102 -10.83 19.28 -21.75
CA ARG A 102 -9.37 19.23 -21.96
C ARG A 102 -8.74 18.00 -21.33
N THR A 103 -7.84 17.41 -22.09
CA THR A 103 -6.90 16.40 -21.60
C THR A 103 -5.53 17.04 -21.43
N ILE A 104 -4.96 16.93 -20.24
CA ILE A 104 -3.60 17.41 -19.94
C ILE A 104 -2.72 16.23 -19.49
N GLN A 105 -1.46 16.26 -19.86
CA GLN A 105 -0.46 15.34 -19.33
C GLN A 105 0.16 15.93 -18.06
N ILE A 106 0.17 15.16 -16.98
CA ILE A 106 0.80 15.54 -15.72
C ILE A 106 2.28 15.18 -15.78
N THR A 107 3.16 16.17 -15.72
CA THR A 107 4.61 15.98 -15.87
C THR A 107 5.42 16.87 -14.92
N GLY A 108 6.66 16.47 -14.63
CA GLY A 108 7.60 17.27 -13.84
C GLY A 108 7.05 17.67 -12.48
N HIS A 109 7.09 18.97 -12.17
CA HIS A 109 6.62 19.49 -10.89
C HIS A 109 5.11 19.28 -10.62
N MET A 110 4.32 19.05 -11.67
CA MET A 110 2.87 18.77 -11.52
C MET A 110 2.64 17.43 -10.82
N LEU A 111 3.53 16.45 -10.97
CA LEU A 111 3.45 15.16 -10.28
C LEU A 111 3.43 15.32 -8.75
N LYS A 112 4.07 16.35 -8.23
CA LYS A 112 4.10 16.66 -6.78
C LYS A 112 2.84 17.37 -6.27
N GLN A 113 1.94 17.75 -7.15
CA GLN A 113 0.69 18.39 -6.75
C GLN A 113 -0.28 17.36 -6.18
N SER A 114 -1.15 17.85 -5.30
CA SER A 114 -2.17 17.01 -4.65
C SER A 114 -3.25 16.58 -5.64
N VAL A 115 -3.58 15.30 -5.62
CA VAL A 115 -4.75 14.76 -6.32
C VAL A 115 -6.01 15.31 -5.64
N MET A 116 -6.79 16.07 -6.37
CA MET A 116 -8.04 16.68 -5.87
C MET A 116 -7.90 17.41 -4.51
N GLY A 117 -6.68 17.90 -4.19
CA GLY A 117 -6.39 18.58 -2.91
C GLY A 117 -6.30 17.65 -1.69
N SER A 118 -6.15 16.36 -1.91
CA SER A 118 -5.91 15.34 -0.89
C SER A 118 -4.48 15.38 -0.34
N ASP A 119 -4.14 14.47 0.55
CA ASP A 119 -2.76 14.22 1.00
C ASP A 119 -1.96 13.31 0.03
N LEU A 120 -2.61 12.79 -0.99
CA LEU A 120 -1.98 12.07 -2.09
C LEU A 120 -1.49 13.05 -3.16
N SER A 121 -0.33 12.79 -3.73
CA SER A 121 0.18 13.48 -4.92
C SER A 121 -0.07 12.62 -6.17
N TYR A 122 0.03 13.23 -7.35
CA TYR A 122 0.01 12.45 -8.61
C TYR A 122 1.19 11.49 -8.70
N GLU A 123 2.33 11.82 -8.08
CA GLU A 123 3.50 10.95 -7.97
C GLU A 123 3.16 9.67 -7.19
N ASP A 124 2.37 9.77 -6.10
CA ASP A 124 1.90 8.59 -5.35
C ASP A 124 1.02 7.67 -6.20
N MET A 125 0.22 8.25 -7.11
CA MET A 125 -0.62 7.48 -8.02
C MET A 125 0.18 6.78 -9.13
N MET A 126 1.44 7.18 -9.33
CA MET A 126 2.37 6.53 -10.24
C MET A 126 3.15 5.39 -9.58
N GLU A 127 3.31 5.41 -8.27
CA GLU A 127 4.05 4.40 -7.50
C GLU A 127 3.13 3.20 -7.15
N ASP A 128 2.92 2.30 -8.09
CA ASP A 128 2.13 1.06 -7.89
C ASP A 128 2.98 -0.22 -8.04
N ALA A 129 4.30 -0.07 -8.24
CA ALA A 129 5.20 -1.20 -8.41
C ALA A 129 5.43 -1.95 -7.09
N LYS A 130 5.73 -3.25 -7.20
CA LYS A 130 6.01 -4.11 -6.06
C LYS A 130 7.17 -3.58 -5.22
N LEU A 131 7.02 -3.66 -3.90
CA LEU A 131 8.08 -3.23 -2.98
C LEU A 131 9.38 -4.02 -3.18
N THR A 132 9.28 -5.30 -3.52
CA THR A 132 10.45 -6.16 -3.82
C THR A 132 11.28 -5.68 -5.01
N GLU A 133 10.67 -4.99 -5.97
CA GLU A 133 11.33 -4.48 -7.16
C GLU A 133 12.01 -3.13 -6.92
N GLN A 134 11.48 -2.33 -5.98
CA GLN A 134 11.91 -0.96 -5.74
C GLN A 134 12.87 -0.81 -4.55
N TYR A 135 12.81 -1.74 -3.56
CA TYR A 135 13.50 -1.55 -2.28
C TYR A 135 14.32 -2.77 -1.86
N ASN A 136 15.47 -2.49 -1.27
CA ASN A 136 16.16 -3.43 -0.40
C ASN A 136 15.58 -3.30 1.01
N SER A 137 15.45 -4.43 1.72
CA SER A 137 14.75 -4.50 3.00
C SER A 137 15.58 -5.16 4.10
N GLU A 138 15.45 -4.64 5.32
CA GLU A 138 16.06 -5.18 6.53
C GLU A 138 15.01 -5.22 7.66
N VAL A 139 14.92 -6.35 8.36
CA VAL A 139 14.08 -6.45 9.57
C VAL A 139 14.86 -5.91 10.74
N THR A 140 14.47 -4.76 11.27
CA THR A 140 15.18 -4.04 12.33
C THR A 140 14.62 -4.35 13.73
N GLY A 141 13.45 -5.01 13.81
CA GLY A 141 12.87 -5.39 15.09
C GLY A 141 11.45 -5.90 15.03
N THR A 142 10.82 -5.92 16.18
CA THR A 142 9.39 -6.20 16.34
C THR A 142 8.79 -5.22 17.32
N GLU A 143 7.61 -4.68 17.00
CA GLU A 143 6.87 -3.74 17.85
C GLU A 143 5.39 -4.10 17.86
N ASN A 144 4.67 -3.70 18.90
CA ASN A 144 3.20 -3.72 18.89
C ASN A 144 2.68 -2.42 18.30
N TYR A 145 1.77 -2.54 17.33
CA TYR A 145 1.04 -1.42 16.76
C TYR A 145 -0.46 -1.74 16.76
N ASN A 146 -1.28 -0.93 17.43
CA ASN A 146 -2.72 -1.15 17.61
C ASN A 146 -3.04 -2.59 18.09
N ASP A 147 -2.36 -3.04 19.15
CA ASP A 147 -2.49 -4.37 19.77
C ASP A 147 -2.10 -5.56 18.84
N MET A 148 -1.47 -5.28 17.70
CA MET A 148 -0.98 -6.30 16.78
C MET A 148 0.54 -6.38 16.83
N GLU A 149 1.09 -7.60 16.95
CA GLU A 149 2.53 -7.81 16.80
C GLU A 149 2.96 -7.59 15.36
N CYS A 150 3.91 -6.68 15.15
CA CYS A 150 4.42 -6.30 13.84
C CYS A 150 5.93 -6.57 13.72
N TYR A 151 6.36 -7.00 12.54
CA TYR A 151 7.74 -6.83 12.12
C TYR A 151 7.97 -5.35 11.80
N VAL A 152 9.11 -4.81 12.24
CA VAL A 152 9.58 -3.49 11.81
C VAL A 152 10.60 -3.71 10.70
N VAL A 153 10.30 -3.17 9.52
CA VAL A 153 11.09 -3.38 8.32
C VAL A 153 11.52 -2.03 7.76
N ASP A 154 12.81 -1.81 7.70
CA ASP A 154 13.39 -0.64 7.06
C ASP A 154 13.67 -0.95 5.58
N LEU A 155 13.25 -0.05 4.70
CA LEU A 155 13.41 -0.14 3.27
C LEU A 155 14.31 0.98 2.77
N LYS A 156 15.22 0.64 1.86
CA LYS A 156 16.06 1.60 1.15
C LYS A 156 15.86 1.44 -0.35
N ALA A 157 15.54 2.53 -1.03
CA ALA A 157 15.35 2.56 -2.48
C ALA A 157 16.59 2.04 -3.22
N ASN A 158 16.36 1.21 -4.24
CA ASN A 158 17.40 0.71 -5.15
C ASN A 158 17.61 1.65 -6.36
N ASN A 159 16.70 2.64 -6.54
CA ASN A 159 16.74 3.63 -7.62
C ASN A 159 16.67 5.04 -7.01
N PRO A 160 17.60 5.97 -7.36
CA PRO A 160 17.60 7.34 -6.87
C PRO A 160 16.43 8.21 -7.35
N GLU A 161 15.71 7.78 -8.39
CA GLU A 161 14.56 8.51 -8.96
C GLU A 161 13.25 8.26 -8.19
N LEU A 162 13.22 7.29 -7.27
CA LEU A 162 12.03 7.05 -6.45
C LEU A 162 11.76 8.24 -5.53
N ALA A 163 10.48 8.61 -5.41
CA ALA A 163 10.04 9.73 -4.58
C ALA A 163 10.44 9.56 -3.11
N TYR A 164 10.33 8.32 -2.61
CA TYR A 164 10.66 7.97 -1.23
C TYR A 164 11.91 7.11 -1.18
N GLN A 165 13.01 7.70 -0.74
CA GLN A 165 14.32 7.03 -0.71
C GLN A 165 14.48 6.06 0.46
N MET A 166 13.67 6.22 1.51
CA MET A 166 13.57 5.29 2.64
C MET A 166 12.12 5.15 3.07
N ARG A 167 11.75 3.94 3.50
CA ARG A 167 10.46 3.65 4.12
C ARG A 167 10.69 2.85 5.40
N LYS A 168 9.78 2.97 6.35
CA LYS A 168 9.71 2.14 7.53
C LYS A 168 8.31 1.56 7.63
N LEU A 169 8.23 0.24 7.72
CA LEU A 169 6.95 -0.49 7.74
C LEU A 169 6.76 -1.17 9.09
N TRP A 170 5.55 -1.16 9.60
CA TRP A 170 5.06 -2.01 10.68
C TRP A 170 4.12 -3.05 10.09
N VAL A 171 4.61 -4.26 9.91
CA VAL A 171 3.94 -5.34 9.17
C VAL A 171 3.37 -6.37 10.12
N ASP A 172 2.06 -6.57 10.09
CA ASP A 172 1.37 -7.62 10.86
C ASP A 172 2.03 -8.99 10.64
N LYS A 173 2.46 -9.64 11.70
CA LYS A 173 3.19 -10.92 11.64
C LYS A 173 2.37 -12.08 11.07
N ASN A 174 1.04 -12.01 11.20
CA ASN A 174 0.15 -13.10 10.80
C ASN A 174 -0.39 -12.91 9.38
N ARG A 175 -0.76 -11.67 9.03
CA ARG A 175 -1.43 -11.32 7.77
C ARG A 175 -0.48 -10.78 6.71
N PHE A 176 0.73 -10.32 7.10
CA PHE A 176 1.70 -9.68 6.19
C PHE A 176 1.10 -8.49 5.43
N VAL A 177 0.37 -7.67 6.17
CA VAL A 177 -0.14 -6.37 5.70
C VAL A 177 0.58 -5.29 6.51
N PRO A 178 1.13 -4.26 5.86
CA PRO A 178 1.64 -3.11 6.59
C PRO A 178 0.46 -2.40 7.26
N LEU A 179 0.52 -2.21 8.57
CA LEU A 179 -0.49 -1.47 9.32
C LEU A 179 -0.15 0.02 9.43
N LYS A 180 1.14 0.33 9.33
CA LYS A 180 1.68 1.69 9.31
C LYS A 180 2.90 1.73 8.41
N GLU A 181 3.03 2.83 7.68
CA GLU A 181 4.23 3.15 6.90
C GLU A 181 4.67 4.60 7.18
N GLU A 182 5.96 4.82 7.18
CA GLU A 182 6.56 6.14 7.19
C GLU A 182 7.49 6.26 5.98
N LEU A 183 7.30 7.33 5.19
CA LEU A 183 7.95 7.55 3.92
C LEU A 183 8.86 8.79 4.01
N TYR A 184 10.14 8.62 3.71
CA TYR A 184 11.17 9.62 3.94
C TYR A 184 11.87 10.05 2.67
N ALA A 185 12.26 11.33 2.65
CA ALA A 185 13.18 11.87 1.66
C ALA A 185 14.61 11.32 1.88
N LYS A 186 15.47 11.47 0.88
CA LYS A 186 16.91 11.15 0.97
C LYS A 186 17.62 11.85 2.16
N SER A 187 17.13 13.00 2.59
CA SER A 187 17.65 13.74 3.74
C SER A 187 17.27 13.17 5.10
N GLY A 188 16.45 12.12 5.13
CA GLY A 188 15.86 11.57 6.36
C GLY A 188 14.62 12.32 6.87
N LYS A 189 14.14 13.34 6.12
CA LYS A 189 12.91 14.06 6.49
C LYS A 189 11.69 13.19 6.22
N LEU A 190 10.84 13.01 7.24
CA LEU A 190 9.54 12.35 7.09
C LEU A 190 8.63 13.21 6.22
N LEU A 191 8.17 12.65 5.11
CA LEU A 191 7.30 13.31 4.13
C LEU A 191 5.85 12.88 4.28
N LYS A 192 5.62 11.57 4.40
CA LYS A 192 4.27 10.99 4.52
C LYS A 192 4.21 9.89 5.56
N ARG A 193 3.02 9.67 6.06
CA ARG A 193 2.63 8.52 6.86
C ARG A 193 1.36 7.91 6.28
N THR A 194 1.31 6.59 6.21
CA THR A 194 0.11 5.83 5.89
C THR A 194 -0.26 4.93 7.05
N GLU A 195 -1.55 4.83 7.34
CA GLU A 195 -2.10 3.91 8.34
C GLU A 195 -3.17 3.06 7.67
N LEU A 196 -3.01 1.74 7.73
CA LEU A 196 -3.87 0.79 7.06
C LEU A 196 -4.69 0.01 8.10
N SER A 197 -5.98 -0.10 7.86
CA SER A 197 -6.92 -0.71 8.81
C SER A 197 -8.06 -1.43 8.08
N MET A 198 -9.00 -2.00 8.84
CA MET A 198 -10.11 -2.80 8.31
C MET A 198 -9.59 -3.91 7.39
N VAL A 199 -8.55 -4.64 7.87
CA VAL A 199 -7.91 -5.72 7.10
C VAL A 199 -8.81 -6.94 7.12
N GLU A 200 -9.24 -7.37 5.95
CA GLU A 200 -10.09 -8.55 5.74
C GLU A 200 -9.53 -9.47 4.65
N GLN A 201 -10.04 -10.68 4.58
CA GLN A 201 -9.62 -11.63 3.57
C GLN A 201 -10.54 -11.55 2.35
N ILE A 202 -9.96 -11.22 1.18
CA ILE A 202 -10.67 -11.10 -0.09
C ILE A 202 -9.96 -12.00 -1.10
N GLU A 203 -10.66 -12.96 -1.67
CA GLU A 203 -10.12 -13.92 -2.65
C GLU A 203 -8.78 -14.57 -2.21
N GLY A 204 -8.68 -14.90 -0.91
CA GLY A 204 -7.49 -15.52 -0.31
C GLY A 204 -6.35 -14.56 0.03
N ARG A 205 -6.49 -13.26 -0.19
CA ARG A 205 -5.53 -12.19 0.11
C ARG A 205 -5.98 -11.40 1.33
N TRP A 206 -5.05 -10.99 2.18
CA TRP A 206 -5.32 -10.01 3.23
C TRP A 206 -5.20 -8.60 2.67
N TYR A 207 -6.31 -7.86 2.66
CA TYR A 207 -6.37 -6.54 2.04
C TYR A 207 -6.97 -5.49 3.00
N PRO A 208 -6.36 -4.30 3.13
CA PRO A 208 -6.90 -3.21 3.94
C PRO A 208 -8.00 -2.47 3.18
N ARG A 209 -9.18 -2.34 3.77
CA ARG A 209 -10.29 -1.57 3.21
C ARG A 209 -10.18 -0.08 3.49
N LYS A 210 -9.41 0.32 4.48
CA LYS A 210 -9.21 1.72 4.83
C LYS A 210 -7.73 2.03 4.92
N ILE A 211 -7.31 3.09 4.23
CA ILE A 211 -5.97 3.66 4.28
C ILE A 211 -6.10 5.15 4.61
N VAL A 212 -5.37 5.63 5.59
CA VAL A 212 -5.26 7.06 5.91
C VAL A 212 -3.91 7.54 5.42
N PHE A 213 -3.92 8.46 4.47
CA PHE A 213 -2.72 9.13 3.97
C PHE A 213 -2.54 10.46 4.69
N LYS A 214 -1.35 10.71 5.22
CA LYS A 214 -1.01 11.97 5.87
C LYS A 214 0.25 12.56 5.25
N ASP A 215 0.12 13.69 4.58
CA ASP A 215 1.24 14.53 4.18
C ASP A 215 1.75 15.29 5.42
N MET A 216 2.96 14.94 5.88
CA MET A 216 3.55 15.49 7.10
C MET A 216 3.97 16.97 6.96
N LEU A 217 3.90 17.51 5.74
CA LEU A 217 4.18 18.91 5.43
C LEU A 217 2.90 19.77 5.47
N LYS A 218 1.72 19.13 5.53
CA LYS A 218 0.42 19.79 5.59
C LYS A 218 -0.20 19.70 6.99
N ARG A 219 -1.03 20.70 7.31
CA ARG A 219 -1.89 20.66 8.49
C ARG A 219 -3.16 19.86 8.20
N GLY A 220 -3.81 19.33 9.24
CA GLY A 220 -5.05 18.55 9.14
C GLY A 220 -4.87 17.09 9.47
N ASP A 221 -5.94 16.30 9.35
CA ASP A 221 -6.01 14.92 9.81
C ASP A 221 -5.71 13.88 8.68
N GLY A 222 -5.38 14.39 7.48
CA GLY A 222 -5.06 13.55 6.33
C GLY A 222 -6.26 13.27 5.44
N THR A 223 -6.09 12.26 4.57
CA THR A 223 -7.11 11.80 3.63
C THR A 223 -7.37 10.33 3.87
N GLU A 224 -8.63 9.98 4.13
CA GLU A 224 -9.06 8.59 4.20
C GLU A 224 -9.37 8.08 2.79
N PHE A 225 -8.81 6.93 2.44
CA PHE A 225 -9.13 6.18 1.24
C PHE A 225 -9.87 4.92 1.68
N ILE A 226 -11.10 4.74 1.22
CA ILE A 226 -11.95 3.62 1.61
C ILE A 226 -12.30 2.84 0.34
N VAL A 227 -11.97 1.56 0.31
CA VAL A 227 -12.31 0.64 -0.76
C VAL A 227 -13.65 -0.02 -0.42
N ASP A 228 -14.70 0.37 -1.11
CA ASP A 228 -16.04 -0.18 -0.91
C ASP A 228 -16.19 -1.56 -1.59
N ARG A 229 -15.56 -1.75 -2.77
CA ARG A 229 -15.48 -3.01 -3.50
C ARG A 229 -14.11 -3.18 -4.14
N ILE A 230 -13.61 -4.40 -4.20
CA ILE A 230 -12.42 -4.77 -4.97
C ILE A 230 -12.60 -6.17 -5.56
N ASP A 231 -12.26 -6.31 -6.84
CA ASP A 231 -12.24 -7.57 -7.57
C ASP A 231 -10.83 -7.72 -8.20
N PHE A 232 -10.23 -8.89 -8.04
CA PHE A 232 -8.90 -9.20 -8.59
C PHE A 232 -9.00 -10.09 -9.82
N ASN A 233 -7.98 -10.01 -10.69
CA ASN A 233 -7.81 -10.87 -11.87
C ASN A 233 -9.04 -10.88 -12.80
N ILE A 234 -9.63 -9.69 -13.00
CA ILE A 234 -10.79 -9.47 -13.86
C ILE A 234 -10.37 -9.22 -15.32
N ASP A 235 -11.28 -9.43 -16.24
CA ASP A 235 -11.11 -8.95 -17.62
C ASP A 235 -11.36 -7.45 -17.70
N ILE A 236 -10.37 -6.71 -18.22
CA ILE A 236 -10.47 -5.26 -18.42
C ILE A 236 -10.71 -4.99 -19.91
N PRO A 237 -11.76 -4.21 -20.27
CA PRO A 237 -11.97 -3.82 -21.66
C PRO A 237 -10.76 -3.03 -22.20
N GLU A 238 -10.18 -3.48 -23.32
CA GLU A 238 -8.96 -2.89 -23.91
C GLU A 238 -9.07 -1.37 -24.14
N HIS A 239 -10.26 -0.88 -24.49
CA HIS A 239 -10.48 0.53 -24.76
C HIS A 239 -10.22 1.41 -23.53
N LEU A 240 -10.41 0.89 -22.29
CA LEU A 240 -10.15 1.65 -21.06
C LEU A 240 -8.67 2.00 -20.89
N MET A 241 -7.79 1.14 -21.37
CA MET A 241 -6.33 1.31 -21.28
C MET A 241 -5.75 2.05 -22.48
N SER A 242 -6.50 3.01 -23.04
CA SER A 242 -6.07 3.81 -24.19
C SER A 242 -6.42 5.29 -24.00
N LYS A 243 -5.69 6.17 -24.69
CA LYS A 243 -6.00 7.62 -24.67
C LYS A 243 -7.36 7.97 -25.26
N ALA A 244 -7.94 7.10 -26.08
CA ALA A 244 -9.27 7.31 -26.66
C ALA A 244 -10.37 7.35 -25.58
N THR A 245 -10.16 6.67 -24.45
CA THR A 245 -11.10 6.65 -23.32
C THR A 245 -11.23 8.02 -22.61
N LEU A 246 -10.25 8.91 -22.79
CA LEU A 246 -10.24 10.25 -22.18
C LEU A 246 -11.18 11.27 -22.85
N ARG A 247 -11.91 10.87 -23.88
CA ARG A 247 -12.87 11.74 -24.60
C ARG A 247 -14.29 11.20 -24.51
#